data_7934584e8fabbc2c6f6ff58fc2602493
#
_entry.id   7934584e8fabbc2c6f6ff58fc2602493
#
_cell.length_a   1.000
_cell.length_b   1.000
_cell.length_c   1.000
_cell.angle_alpha   90.00
_cell.angle_beta   90.00
_cell.angle_gamma   90.00
#
_symmetry.space_group_name_H-M   'P 1'
#
loop_
_entity.id
_entity.type
_entity.pdbx_description
1 polymer ?
#
loop_
_entity_poly.entity_id
_entity_poly.type
_entity_poly.pdbx_seq_one_letter_code
_entity_poly.pdbx_strand_id
1 'polypeptide(L)'
;NLLEYFFSQVFLIHTSCFVIITILLYNRNMLDIKFIRENREIVKAGAQKKLIDVDIDKLLELDEQRLSILKEVEDLRSEVNKVSNDIATEKDPIKRAQLIDEMRGVKEDIKEKEEKLRIVTEEWQKLMVLIPNVPDITVPEGKSDEENQEIRTWGEKTQFSFTPKSHTELMLLHNMADYERGAKVAGFRGYFLKNDGARLQWALMHFVEDRFMNKEGFTPMIVPSLVRREPFIGTGYLPQSEEDLYKTQDDSYLSGTAEVSTMAYYMNEIIEKKDLPIKFFSFSPCFRREAGSHGKDAKGIFRIHEFVKYEQVILCEAIHEESVRLHEEITSSTETLMQELNLPYRVVVNCGGDL
;
A
#
# COMPACT_ATOMS: atom_id res chain seq x y z
N ASN A 1 13.22 35.71 -0.70
CA ASN A 1 11.86 35.45 -0.34
C ASN A 1 11.79 34.41 0.76
N LEU A 2 11.43 34.84 1.98
CA LEU A 2 11.37 33.96 3.17
C LEU A 2 10.36 32.80 3.00
N LEU A 3 9.32 33.02 2.21
CA LEU A 3 8.29 32.01 1.89
C LEU A 3 8.88 30.89 1.00
N GLU A 4 9.67 31.21 -0.01
CA GLU A 4 10.29 30.19 -0.90
C GLU A 4 11.24 29.28 -0.12
N TYR A 5 12.03 29.85 0.80
CA TYR A 5 12.92 29.05 1.63
C TYR A 5 12.15 28.19 2.66
N PHE A 6 11.10 28.76 3.26
CA PHE A 6 10.22 28.04 4.17
C PHE A 6 9.56 26.83 3.49
N PHE A 7 9.04 27.03 2.29
CA PHE A 7 8.46 25.96 1.48
C PHE A 7 9.48 24.94 1.02
N SER A 8 10.69 25.34 0.63
CA SER A 8 11.74 24.37 0.22
C SER A 8 12.21 23.45 1.35
N GLN A 9 12.01 23.84 2.62
CA GLN A 9 12.35 23.01 3.78
C GLN A 9 11.16 22.22 4.35
N VAL A 10 9.93 22.71 4.12
CA VAL A 10 8.71 22.09 4.66
C VAL A 10 8.08 21.11 3.66
N PHE A 11 8.36 21.29 2.36
CA PHE A 11 7.85 20.46 1.28
C PHE A 11 8.95 19.62 0.63
N LEU A 12 9.51 18.69 1.37
CA LEU A 12 9.85 17.42 0.77
C LEU A 12 8.53 16.66 0.65
N ILE A 13 7.81 16.90 -0.43
CA ILE A 13 6.75 15.99 -0.83
C ILE A 13 7.47 14.66 -1.08
N HIS A 14 7.40 13.75 -0.12
CA HIS A 14 7.71 12.37 -0.39
C HIS A 14 6.75 11.91 -1.49
N THR A 15 7.23 11.92 -2.71
CA THR A 15 6.57 11.30 -3.87
C THR A 15 6.46 9.77 -3.70
N SER A 16 6.83 9.23 -2.55
CA SER A 16 6.75 7.82 -2.21
C SER A 16 5.33 7.29 -1.99
N CYS A 17 4.29 8.10 -2.19
CA CYS A 17 2.90 7.67 -2.14
C CYS A 17 2.18 7.79 -3.48
N PHE A 18 2.84 7.42 -4.58
CA PHE A 18 2.16 7.20 -5.84
C PHE A 18 1.94 5.72 -6.05
N VAL A 19 0.88 5.18 -5.45
CA VAL A 19 0.43 3.85 -5.80
C VAL A 19 -0.47 3.96 -7.00
N ILE A 20 0.13 3.75 -8.15
CA ILE A 20 -0.60 3.18 -9.26
C ILE A 20 -0.50 1.68 -9.05
N ILE A 21 -1.63 1.04 -8.86
CA ILE A 21 -1.70 -0.39 -9.07
C ILE A 21 -1.48 -0.59 -10.56
N THR A 22 -0.20 -0.72 -10.94
CA THR A 22 0.15 -1.28 -12.23
C THR A 22 -0.17 -2.75 -12.14
N ILE A 23 -1.40 -3.10 -12.53
CA ILE A 23 -1.74 -4.47 -12.85
C ILE A 23 -1.03 -4.75 -14.16
N LEU A 24 0.18 -5.33 -14.05
CA LEU A 24 0.97 -5.71 -15.21
C LEU A 24 0.21 -6.70 -16.07
N LEU A 25 0.06 -6.34 -17.33
CA LEU A 25 -0.49 -7.20 -18.35
C LEU A 25 0.51 -8.28 -18.79
N TYR A 26 0.26 -9.45 -18.31
CA TYR A 26 0.10 -10.64 -19.14
C TYR A 26 -1.07 -11.42 -18.54
N ASN A 27 -2.25 -11.34 -19.20
CA ASN A 27 -3.45 -12.09 -18.82
C ASN A 27 -3.99 -11.94 -17.38
N ARG A 28 -4.83 -10.93 -17.17
CA ARG A 28 -5.99 -10.90 -16.24
C ARG A 28 -5.81 -10.93 -14.73
N ASN A 29 -4.61 -10.99 -14.13
CA ASN A 29 -4.52 -11.01 -12.67
C ASN A 29 -3.29 -10.24 -12.18
N MET A 30 -3.42 -9.50 -11.08
CA MET A 30 -2.29 -9.14 -10.19
C MET A 30 -1.40 -10.38 -10.00
N LEU A 31 -0.22 -10.28 -9.38
CA LEU A 31 0.66 -11.41 -9.11
C LEU A 31 -0.09 -12.55 -8.43
N ASP A 32 -0.97 -13.20 -9.21
CA ASP A 32 -1.62 -14.42 -8.78
C ASP A 32 -0.62 -15.58 -8.89
N ILE A 33 -0.92 -16.66 -8.22
CA ILE A 33 -0.04 -17.83 -8.20
C ILE A 33 0.19 -18.42 -9.60
N LYS A 34 -0.76 -18.23 -10.50
CA LYS A 34 -0.64 -18.70 -11.89
C LYS A 34 0.38 -17.88 -12.66
N PHE A 35 0.35 -16.54 -12.53
CA PHE A 35 1.37 -15.65 -13.10
C PHE A 35 2.75 -15.98 -12.53
N ILE A 36 2.87 -16.16 -11.21
CA ILE A 36 4.15 -16.49 -10.55
C ILE A 36 4.71 -17.80 -11.10
N ARG A 37 3.86 -18.82 -11.28
CA ARG A 37 4.26 -20.12 -11.84
C ARG A 37 4.75 -20.01 -13.28
N GLU A 38 4.04 -19.25 -14.11
CA GLU A 38 4.37 -19.05 -15.54
C GLU A 38 5.59 -18.15 -15.75
N ASN A 39 5.87 -17.22 -14.80
CA ASN A 39 6.89 -16.18 -14.91
C ASN A 39 7.88 -16.19 -13.73
N ARG A 40 8.22 -17.38 -13.24
CA ARG A 40 9.06 -17.61 -12.04
C ARG A 40 10.34 -16.78 -12.02
N GLU A 41 11.11 -16.77 -13.10
CA GLU A 41 12.39 -16.06 -13.17
C GLU A 41 12.22 -14.54 -13.17
N ILE A 42 11.15 -14.02 -13.77
CA ILE A 42 10.81 -12.59 -13.76
C ILE A 42 10.46 -12.14 -12.33
N VAL A 43 9.66 -12.96 -11.62
CA VAL A 43 9.27 -12.65 -10.22
C VAL A 43 10.49 -12.73 -9.30
N LYS A 44 11.39 -13.70 -9.48
CA LYS A 44 12.65 -13.79 -8.73
C LYS A 44 13.54 -12.56 -8.98
N ALA A 45 13.71 -12.16 -10.23
CA ALA A 45 14.48 -10.97 -10.58
C ALA A 45 13.86 -9.68 -9.99
N GLY A 46 12.53 -9.58 -10.01
CA GLY A 46 11.80 -8.48 -9.40
C GLY A 46 11.98 -8.40 -7.88
N ALA A 47 11.90 -9.52 -7.19
CA ALA A 47 12.16 -9.60 -5.75
C ALA A 47 13.60 -9.23 -5.40
N GLN A 48 14.58 -9.74 -6.17
CA GLN A 48 15.98 -9.37 -6.04
C GLN A 48 16.23 -7.88 -6.23
N LYS A 49 15.63 -7.29 -7.27
CA LYS A 49 15.74 -5.85 -7.58
C LYS A 49 15.21 -4.99 -6.43
N LYS A 50 14.15 -5.44 -5.75
CA LYS A 50 13.57 -4.79 -4.57
C LYS A 50 14.24 -5.18 -3.26
N LEU A 51 15.31 -5.96 -3.29
CA LEU A 51 16.02 -6.49 -2.12
C LEU A 51 15.13 -7.27 -1.14
N ILE A 52 14.07 -7.90 -1.66
CA ILE A 52 13.14 -8.72 -0.87
C ILE A 52 13.59 -10.18 -0.94
N ASP A 53 13.91 -10.75 0.21
CA ASP A 53 14.26 -12.16 0.36
C ASP A 53 12.98 -13.00 0.55
N VAL A 54 12.58 -13.72 -0.50
CA VAL A 54 11.40 -14.59 -0.49
C VAL A 54 11.66 -15.86 -1.31
N ASP A 55 11.31 -17.01 -0.74
CA ASP A 55 11.47 -18.31 -1.40
C ASP A 55 10.28 -18.61 -2.33
N ILE A 56 10.42 -18.18 -3.59
CA ILE A 56 9.42 -18.42 -4.64
C ILE A 56 9.29 -19.89 -4.99
N ASP A 57 10.38 -20.67 -4.88
CA ASP A 57 10.36 -22.10 -5.18
C ASP A 57 9.54 -22.84 -4.13
N LYS A 58 9.73 -22.50 -2.86
CA LYS A 58 8.93 -23.04 -1.76
C LYS A 58 7.46 -22.67 -1.88
N LEU A 59 7.16 -21.44 -2.30
CA LEU A 59 5.78 -21.02 -2.56
C LEU A 59 5.11 -21.91 -3.61
N LEU A 60 5.79 -22.17 -4.74
CA LEU A 60 5.25 -23.01 -5.82
C LEU A 60 5.09 -24.48 -5.39
N GLU A 61 6.03 -24.99 -4.60
CA GLU A 61 5.93 -26.34 -4.00
C GLU A 61 4.68 -26.45 -3.08
N LEU A 62 4.46 -25.46 -2.22
CA LEU A 62 3.28 -25.43 -1.35
C LEU A 62 1.98 -25.28 -2.14
N ASP A 63 1.98 -24.56 -3.25
CA ASP A 63 0.82 -24.44 -4.12
C ASP A 63 0.48 -25.78 -4.78
N GLU A 64 1.47 -26.53 -5.26
CA GLU A 64 1.26 -27.88 -5.81
C GLU A 64 0.70 -28.84 -4.75
N GLN A 65 1.25 -28.83 -3.53
CA GLN A 65 0.76 -29.62 -2.43
C GLN A 65 -0.69 -29.26 -2.07
N ARG A 66 -0.98 -27.96 -1.96
CA ARG A 66 -2.32 -27.45 -1.67
C ARG A 66 -3.35 -27.90 -2.70
N LEU A 67 -3.03 -27.78 -3.99
CA LEU A 67 -3.90 -28.19 -5.09
C LEU A 67 -4.12 -29.71 -5.11
N SER A 68 -3.08 -30.51 -4.83
CA SER A 68 -3.19 -31.97 -4.72
C SER A 68 -4.14 -32.38 -3.60
N ILE A 69 -3.93 -31.83 -2.39
CA ILE A 69 -4.78 -32.14 -1.23
C ILE A 69 -6.21 -31.66 -1.46
N LEU A 70 -6.40 -30.47 -2.04
CA LEU A 70 -7.73 -29.93 -2.37
C LEU A 70 -8.49 -30.89 -3.28
N LYS A 71 -7.85 -31.40 -4.34
CA LYS A 71 -8.45 -32.37 -5.26
C LYS A 71 -8.83 -33.64 -4.54
N GLU A 72 -7.96 -34.18 -3.68
CA GLU A 72 -8.28 -35.38 -2.88
C GLU A 72 -9.49 -35.17 -1.97
N VAL A 73 -9.60 -33.99 -1.33
CA VAL A 73 -10.76 -33.64 -0.51
C VAL A 73 -12.04 -33.55 -1.36
N GLU A 74 -11.97 -32.95 -2.54
CA GLU A 74 -13.11 -32.85 -3.47
C GLU A 74 -13.55 -34.23 -3.96
N ASP A 75 -12.63 -35.12 -4.32
CA ASP A 75 -12.91 -36.48 -4.75
C ASP A 75 -13.60 -37.28 -3.64
N LEU A 76 -13.08 -37.22 -2.40
CA LEU A 76 -13.68 -37.88 -1.23
C LEU A 76 -15.07 -37.32 -0.89
N ARG A 77 -15.27 -36.00 -0.99
CA ARG A 77 -16.60 -35.38 -0.79
C ARG A 77 -17.60 -35.84 -1.86
N SER A 78 -17.14 -35.99 -3.11
CA SER A 78 -17.97 -36.56 -4.19
C SER A 78 -18.37 -38.00 -3.90
N GLU A 79 -17.46 -38.81 -3.37
CA GLU A 79 -17.73 -40.19 -2.94
C GLU A 79 -18.73 -40.23 -1.80
N VAL A 80 -18.59 -39.43 -0.75
CA VAL A 80 -19.55 -39.29 0.34
C VAL A 80 -20.94 -38.95 -0.18
N ASN A 81 -21.05 -38.06 -1.16
CA ASN A 81 -22.36 -37.72 -1.74
C ASN A 81 -22.99 -38.91 -2.48
N LYS A 82 -22.20 -39.70 -3.24
CA LYS A 82 -22.68 -40.90 -3.91
C LYS A 82 -23.15 -41.95 -2.91
N VAL A 83 -22.30 -42.32 -1.93
CA VAL A 83 -22.62 -43.30 -0.90
C VAL A 83 -23.81 -42.85 -0.06
N SER A 84 -23.98 -41.56 0.20
CA SER A 84 -25.17 -41.04 0.90
C SER A 84 -26.46 -41.32 0.14
N ASN A 85 -26.46 -41.20 -1.18
CA ASN A 85 -27.61 -41.53 -2.02
C ASN A 85 -27.85 -43.04 -2.06
N ASP A 86 -26.80 -43.85 -2.09
CA ASP A 86 -26.89 -45.31 -2.06
C ASP A 86 -27.50 -45.80 -0.71
N ILE A 87 -27.06 -45.25 0.42
CA ILE A 87 -27.63 -45.51 1.75
C ILE A 87 -29.11 -45.17 1.82
N ALA A 88 -29.52 -44.05 1.17
CA ALA A 88 -30.90 -43.60 1.17
C ALA A 88 -31.83 -44.55 0.38
N THR A 89 -31.30 -45.27 -0.60
CA THR A 89 -32.05 -46.17 -1.48
C THR A 89 -31.90 -47.66 -1.12
N GLU A 90 -30.86 -48.03 -0.33
CA GLU A 90 -30.60 -49.43 0.06
C GLU A 90 -31.63 -49.94 1.05
N LYS A 91 -32.27 -51.08 0.72
CA LYS A 91 -33.30 -51.73 1.48
C LYS A 91 -32.78 -52.87 2.40
N ASP A 92 -31.59 -53.40 2.09
CA ASP A 92 -30.98 -54.44 2.91
C ASP A 92 -30.31 -53.81 4.15
N PRO A 93 -30.76 -54.15 5.36
CA PRO A 93 -30.24 -53.57 6.60
C PRO A 93 -28.74 -53.85 6.81
N ILE A 94 -28.26 -55.02 6.37
CA ILE A 94 -26.84 -55.39 6.56
C ILE A 94 -25.94 -54.59 5.63
N LYS A 95 -26.30 -54.49 4.35
CA LYS A 95 -25.58 -53.68 3.38
C LYS A 95 -25.59 -52.21 3.73
N ARG A 96 -26.74 -51.70 4.19
CA ARG A 96 -26.87 -50.32 4.65
C ARG A 96 -25.95 -50.00 5.83
N ALA A 97 -25.85 -50.95 6.80
CA ALA A 97 -24.91 -50.78 7.91
C ALA A 97 -23.44 -50.76 7.47
N GLN A 98 -23.04 -51.61 6.49
CA GLN A 98 -21.72 -51.62 5.92
C GLN A 98 -21.39 -50.28 5.23
N LEU A 99 -22.29 -49.76 4.39
CA LEU A 99 -22.12 -48.46 3.72
C LEU A 99 -22.00 -47.31 4.74
N ILE A 100 -22.71 -47.35 5.84
CA ILE A 100 -22.61 -46.35 6.92
C ILE A 100 -21.23 -46.41 7.59
N ASP A 101 -20.70 -47.60 7.83
CA ASP A 101 -19.36 -47.76 8.45
C ASP A 101 -18.25 -47.31 7.51
N GLU A 102 -18.33 -47.70 6.24
CA GLU A 102 -17.42 -47.21 5.19
C GLU A 102 -17.44 -45.67 5.09
N MET A 103 -18.65 -45.07 5.05
CA MET A 103 -18.79 -43.61 5.01
C MET A 103 -18.16 -42.93 6.24
N ARG A 104 -18.20 -43.56 7.41
CA ARG A 104 -17.56 -43.04 8.62
C ARG A 104 -16.04 -42.93 8.44
N GLY A 105 -15.39 -43.96 7.87
CA GLY A 105 -13.96 -43.94 7.55
C GLY A 105 -13.62 -42.82 6.57
N VAL A 106 -14.38 -42.69 5.47
CA VAL A 106 -14.17 -41.63 4.47
C VAL A 106 -14.31 -40.24 5.08
N LYS A 107 -15.25 -40.03 6.00
CA LYS A 107 -15.41 -38.74 6.71
C LYS A 107 -14.25 -38.43 7.65
N GLU A 108 -13.64 -39.42 8.27
CA GLU A 108 -12.45 -39.27 9.10
C GLU A 108 -11.23 -38.88 8.21
N ASP A 109 -11.06 -39.51 7.04
CA ASP A 109 -10.04 -39.19 6.06
C ASP A 109 -10.20 -37.75 5.51
N ILE A 110 -11.42 -37.34 5.21
CA ILE A 110 -11.72 -35.94 4.81
C ILE A 110 -11.24 -34.97 5.88
N LYS A 111 -11.57 -35.21 7.14
CA LYS A 111 -11.19 -34.31 8.24
C LYS A 111 -9.69 -34.21 8.41
N GLU A 112 -8.95 -35.32 8.26
CA GLU A 112 -7.48 -35.31 8.32
C GLU A 112 -6.88 -34.49 7.15
N LYS A 113 -7.42 -34.72 5.93
CA LYS A 113 -6.94 -33.99 4.74
C LYS A 113 -7.30 -32.52 4.79
N GLU A 114 -8.48 -32.15 5.28
CA GLU A 114 -8.88 -30.73 5.50
C GLU A 114 -7.95 -30.02 6.48
N GLU A 115 -7.52 -30.69 7.55
CA GLU A 115 -6.56 -30.12 8.49
C GLU A 115 -5.16 -29.95 7.83
N LYS A 116 -4.71 -30.92 7.04
CA LYS A 116 -3.49 -30.78 6.25
C LYS A 116 -3.60 -29.62 5.24
N LEU A 117 -4.73 -29.53 4.55
CA LEU A 117 -5.00 -28.43 3.60
C LEU A 117 -4.96 -27.08 4.30
N ARG A 118 -5.53 -26.95 5.49
CA ARG A 118 -5.51 -25.74 6.30
C ARG A 118 -4.06 -25.32 6.59
N ILE A 119 -3.24 -26.25 7.09
CA ILE A 119 -1.83 -25.99 7.45
C ILE A 119 -1.03 -25.53 6.22
N VAL A 120 -1.10 -26.28 5.11
CA VAL A 120 -0.39 -25.95 3.87
C VAL A 120 -0.88 -24.61 3.30
N THR A 121 -2.18 -24.33 3.38
CA THR A 121 -2.75 -23.06 2.93
C THR A 121 -2.25 -21.87 3.77
N GLU A 122 -2.12 -22.04 5.08
CA GLU A 122 -1.58 -20.99 5.96
C GLU A 122 -0.09 -20.69 5.66
N GLU A 123 0.72 -21.74 5.42
CA GLU A 123 2.12 -21.54 5.01
C GLU A 123 2.24 -20.90 3.64
N TRP A 124 1.43 -21.34 2.69
CA TRP A 124 1.33 -20.74 1.36
C TRP A 124 0.95 -19.26 1.43
N GLN A 125 -0.07 -18.90 2.22
CA GLN A 125 -0.50 -17.52 2.39
C GLN A 125 0.60 -16.62 2.98
N LYS A 126 1.36 -17.13 3.95
CA LYS A 126 2.49 -16.40 4.55
C LYS A 126 3.56 -16.02 3.52
N LEU A 127 3.87 -16.92 2.59
CA LEU A 127 4.81 -16.61 1.51
C LEU A 127 4.18 -15.73 0.43
N MET A 128 2.92 -15.96 0.09
CA MET A 128 2.21 -15.23 -0.96
C MET A 128 2.17 -13.72 -0.69
N VAL A 129 1.94 -13.30 0.56
CA VAL A 129 1.90 -11.88 0.94
C VAL A 129 3.28 -11.21 0.95
N LEU A 130 4.37 -11.97 0.87
CA LEU A 130 5.74 -11.45 0.80
C LEU A 130 6.20 -11.22 -0.65
N ILE A 131 5.48 -11.75 -1.65
CA ILE A 131 5.86 -11.59 -3.05
C ILE A 131 5.62 -10.15 -3.48
N PRO A 132 6.68 -9.41 -3.85
CA PRO A 132 6.52 -8.03 -4.31
C PRO A 132 5.99 -7.99 -5.74
N ASN A 133 5.34 -6.88 -6.10
CA ASN A 133 5.09 -6.57 -7.50
C ASN A 133 6.40 -6.45 -8.26
N VAL A 134 6.43 -6.97 -9.49
CA VAL A 134 7.60 -6.85 -10.37
C VAL A 134 7.75 -5.38 -10.77
N PRO A 135 8.90 -4.74 -10.47
CA PRO A 135 9.14 -3.37 -10.85
C PRO A 135 9.29 -3.24 -12.37
N ASP A 136 8.94 -2.06 -12.90
CA ASP A 136 9.14 -1.75 -14.31
C ASP A 136 10.62 -1.90 -14.70
N ILE A 137 10.86 -2.19 -15.98
CA ILE A 137 12.22 -2.36 -16.52
C ILE A 137 13.03 -1.08 -16.40
N THR A 138 12.38 0.08 -16.42
CA THR A 138 13.02 1.40 -16.31
C THR A 138 13.45 1.75 -14.89
N VAL A 139 13.01 1.01 -13.87
CA VAL A 139 13.44 1.21 -12.49
C VAL A 139 14.95 0.97 -12.38
N PRO A 140 15.75 1.92 -11.88
CA PRO A 140 17.19 1.73 -11.74
C PRO A 140 17.53 0.72 -10.64
N GLU A 141 18.67 0.07 -10.77
CA GLU A 141 19.29 -0.69 -9.69
C GLU A 141 19.75 0.24 -8.58
N GLY A 142 19.63 -0.18 -7.33
CA GLY A 142 20.08 0.61 -6.18
C GLY A 142 19.56 0.03 -4.86
N LYS A 143 20.16 0.44 -3.75
CA LYS A 143 19.90 -0.10 -2.41
C LYS A 143 19.14 0.86 -1.50
N SER A 144 19.20 2.16 -1.79
CA SER A 144 18.59 3.20 -0.97
C SER A 144 18.25 4.44 -1.78
N ASP A 145 17.56 5.39 -1.16
CA ASP A 145 17.21 6.70 -1.72
C ASP A 145 18.40 7.51 -2.26
N GLU A 146 19.63 7.23 -1.81
CA GLU A 146 20.84 7.87 -2.32
C GLU A 146 21.17 7.48 -3.77
N GLU A 147 20.64 6.35 -4.25
CA GLU A 147 20.85 5.82 -5.60
C GLU A 147 19.67 6.09 -6.55
N ASN A 148 18.68 6.88 -6.09
CA ASN A 148 17.58 7.35 -6.92
C ASN A 148 18.08 8.25 -8.05
N GLN A 149 17.49 8.12 -9.24
CA GLN A 149 17.92 8.84 -10.42
C GLN A 149 17.06 10.08 -10.67
N GLU A 150 17.70 11.25 -10.73
CA GLU A 150 17.05 12.49 -11.15
C GLU A 150 16.79 12.45 -12.65
N ILE A 151 15.53 12.67 -13.05
CA ILE A 151 15.12 12.64 -14.45
C ILE A 151 14.75 14.01 -15.00
N ARG A 152 14.29 14.93 -14.17
CA ARG A 152 14.01 16.31 -14.55
C ARG A 152 13.96 17.24 -13.35
N THR A 153 14.17 18.52 -13.59
CA THR A 153 14.11 19.60 -12.60
C THR A 153 13.29 20.76 -13.13
N TRP A 154 12.77 21.57 -12.22
CA TRP A 154 12.13 22.83 -12.52
C TRP A 154 12.48 23.90 -11.49
N GLY A 155 12.62 25.14 -11.97
CA GLY A 155 12.98 26.30 -11.16
C GLY A 155 14.46 26.33 -10.74
N GLU A 156 14.87 27.44 -10.18
CA GLU A 156 16.22 27.65 -9.67
C GLU A 156 16.19 27.82 -8.15
N LYS A 157 17.12 27.16 -7.44
CA LYS A 157 17.26 27.37 -6.00
C LYS A 157 17.65 28.81 -5.72
N THR A 158 16.87 29.48 -4.88
CA THR A 158 17.14 30.84 -4.45
C THR A 158 18.54 30.94 -3.82
N GLN A 159 19.39 31.84 -4.38
CA GLN A 159 20.69 32.15 -3.81
C GLN A 159 20.52 33.28 -2.78
N PHE A 160 20.82 33.01 -1.53
CA PHE A 160 20.74 33.99 -0.46
C PHE A 160 22.11 34.65 -0.24
N SER A 161 22.13 35.98 -0.08
CA SER A 161 23.33 36.73 0.32
C SER A 161 23.61 36.64 1.83
N PHE A 162 22.83 35.92 2.55
CA PHE A 162 22.92 35.69 4.01
C PHE A 162 22.73 34.22 4.33
N THR A 163 23.10 33.80 5.53
CA THR A 163 22.83 32.44 6.01
C THR A 163 21.32 32.31 6.38
N PRO A 164 20.55 31.50 5.65
CA PRO A 164 19.14 31.34 5.92
C PRO A 164 18.90 30.59 7.24
N LYS A 165 17.84 30.97 7.97
CA LYS A 165 17.40 30.28 9.19
C LYS A 165 16.60 29.03 8.82
N SER A 166 16.73 28.00 9.64
CA SER A 166 15.90 26.79 9.49
C SER A 166 14.41 27.10 9.66
N HIS A 167 13.54 26.21 9.12
CA HIS A 167 12.09 26.31 9.31
C HIS A 167 11.71 26.39 10.80
N THR A 168 12.39 25.61 11.66
CA THR A 168 12.15 25.61 13.11
C THR A 168 12.42 26.99 13.72
N GLU A 169 13.57 27.62 13.36
CA GLU A 169 13.90 28.96 13.84
C GLU A 169 12.92 30.02 13.34
N LEU A 170 12.51 29.93 12.08
CA LEU A 170 11.53 30.86 11.49
C LEU A 170 10.17 30.72 12.16
N MET A 171 9.70 29.49 12.35
CA MET A 171 8.40 29.24 13.01
C MET A 171 8.36 29.74 14.46
N LEU A 172 9.46 29.57 15.20
CA LEU A 172 9.58 30.11 16.56
C LEU A 172 9.66 31.64 16.54
N LEU A 173 10.48 32.22 15.67
CA LEU A 173 10.66 33.68 15.55
C LEU A 173 9.33 34.40 15.25
N HIS A 174 8.51 33.81 14.39
CA HIS A 174 7.20 34.37 13.98
C HIS A 174 6.03 33.83 14.82
N ASN A 175 6.31 33.12 15.91
CA ASN A 175 5.28 32.55 16.79
C ASN A 175 4.24 31.68 16.04
N MET A 176 4.70 30.91 15.05
CA MET A 176 3.90 30.05 14.19
C MET A 176 3.77 28.61 14.72
N ALA A 177 4.67 28.20 15.61
CA ALA A 177 4.67 26.87 16.23
C ALA A 177 4.99 26.94 17.74
N ASP A 178 4.63 25.88 18.46
CA ASP A 178 5.00 25.67 19.85
C ASP A 178 5.42 24.19 20.04
N TYR A 179 6.69 23.95 20.00
CA TYR A 179 7.27 22.60 20.14
C TYR A 179 7.35 22.15 21.59
N GLU A 180 7.58 23.07 22.55
CA GLU A 180 7.69 22.74 23.95
C GLU A 180 6.36 22.22 24.51
N ARG A 181 5.27 22.98 24.26
CA ARG A 181 3.94 22.54 24.64
C ARG A 181 3.45 21.36 23.84
N GLY A 182 3.87 21.24 22.57
CA GLY A 182 3.61 20.09 21.73
C GLY A 182 4.22 18.82 22.34
N ALA A 183 5.49 18.84 22.69
CA ALA A 183 6.17 17.73 23.35
C ALA A 183 5.58 17.39 24.74
N LYS A 184 5.13 18.41 25.49
CA LYS A 184 4.45 18.20 26.77
C LYS A 184 3.13 17.41 26.63
N VAL A 185 2.38 17.65 25.54
CA VAL A 185 1.06 17.04 25.32
C VAL A 185 1.16 15.71 24.58
N ALA A 186 1.94 15.66 23.51
CA ALA A 186 2.00 14.52 22.59
C ALA A 186 3.34 13.74 22.64
N GLY A 187 4.29 14.15 23.48
CA GLY A 187 5.60 13.49 23.54
C GLY A 187 6.54 13.93 22.42
N PHE A 188 7.51 13.09 22.13
CA PHE A 188 8.51 13.34 21.09
C PHE A 188 7.83 13.65 19.74
N ARG A 189 8.36 14.65 19.01
CA ARG A 189 7.77 15.14 17.75
C ARG A 189 6.36 15.73 17.84
N GLY A 190 5.84 15.97 19.06
CA GLY A 190 4.62 16.71 19.27
C GLY A 190 4.81 18.20 18.97
N TYR A 191 3.82 18.83 18.38
CA TYR A 191 3.86 20.23 18.00
C TYR A 191 2.45 20.86 18.06
N PHE A 192 2.41 22.18 18.18
CA PHE A 192 1.22 22.98 17.87
C PHE A 192 1.57 23.94 16.76
N LEU A 193 0.75 23.98 15.71
CA LEU A 193 0.71 25.11 14.79
C LEU A 193 -0.23 26.18 15.35
N LYS A 194 0.18 27.42 15.31
CA LYS A 194 -0.61 28.54 15.79
C LYS A 194 -0.43 29.77 14.91
N ASN A 195 -1.36 30.73 15.02
CA ASN A 195 -1.33 31.97 14.27
C ASN A 195 -1.15 31.73 12.76
N ASP A 196 -0.18 32.36 12.14
CA ASP A 196 0.06 32.24 10.70
C ASP A 196 0.55 30.84 10.29
N GLY A 197 1.14 30.05 11.19
CA GLY A 197 1.45 28.63 10.92
C GLY A 197 0.20 27.81 10.64
N ALA A 198 -0.83 27.94 11.46
CA ALA A 198 -2.11 27.27 11.25
C ALA A 198 -2.84 27.82 10.00
N ARG A 199 -2.83 29.16 9.81
CA ARG A 199 -3.42 29.77 8.60
C ARG A 199 -2.76 29.30 7.32
N LEU A 200 -1.43 29.19 7.32
CA LEU A 200 -0.67 28.71 6.16
C LEU A 200 -1.01 27.26 5.82
N GLN A 201 -1.14 26.39 6.81
CA GLN A 201 -1.59 25.01 6.56
C GLN A 201 -2.98 24.99 5.93
N TRP A 202 -3.95 25.73 6.47
CA TRP A 202 -5.29 25.78 5.89
C TRP A 202 -5.31 26.40 4.48
N ALA A 203 -4.56 27.48 4.26
CA ALA A 203 -4.47 28.10 2.94
C ALA A 203 -3.92 27.15 1.89
N LEU A 204 -2.88 26.37 2.25
CA LEU A 204 -2.29 25.37 1.37
C LEU A 204 -3.26 24.22 1.08
N MET A 205 -3.97 23.74 2.11
CA MET A 205 -4.98 22.70 1.93
C MET A 205 -6.09 23.16 0.97
N HIS A 206 -6.63 24.36 1.16
CA HIS A 206 -7.64 24.92 0.26
C HIS A 206 -7.13 25.14 -1.16
N PHE A 207 -5.89 25.56 -1.33
CA PHE A 207 -5.27 25.72 -2.64
C PHE A 207 -5.21 24.38 -3.40
N VAL A 208 -4.76 23.32 -2.73
CA VAL A 208 -4.67 21.97 -3.31
C VAL A 208 -6.08 21.42 -3.59
N GLU A 209 -7.00 21.59 -2.64
CA GLU A 209 -8.39 21.14 -2.76
C GLU A 209 -9.10 21.80 -3.94
N ASP A 210 -9.03 23.12 -4.08
CA ASP A 210 -9.64 23.85 -5.20
C ASP A 210 -9.07 23.40 -6.55
N ARG A 211 -7.77 23.14 -6.60
CA ARG A 211 -7.09 22.68 -7.81
C ARG A 211 -7.64 21.35 -8.30
N PHE A 212 -7.79 20.36 -7.42
CA PHE A 212 -8.24 19.01 -7.80
C PHE A 212 -9.75 18.90 -7.96
N MET A 213 -10.54 19.52 -7.10
CA MET A 213 -12.00 19.49 -7.18
C MET A 213 -12.54 20.16 -8.44
N ASN A 214 -11.91 21.26 -8.88
CA ASN A 214 -12.45 22.09 -9.93
C ASN A 214 -11.75 21.93 -11.29
N LYS A 215 -10.52 21.43 -11.31
CA LYS A 215 -9.69 21.42 -12.54
C LYS A 215 -9.29 20.03 -13.01
N GLU A 216 -9.05 19.08 -12.12
CA GLU A 216 -8.41 17.80 -12.46
C GLU A 216 -9.39 16.62 -12.62
N GLY A 217 -10.67 16.82 -12.37
CA GLY A 217 -11.71 15.79 -12.58
C GLY A 217 -11.64 14.61 -11.62
N PHE A 218 -11.01 14.80 -10.45
CA PHE A 218 -10.97 13.81 -9.39
C PHE A 218 -12.24 13.83 -8.55
N THR A 219 -12.66 12.67 -8.06
CA THR A 219 -13.71 12.56 -7.05
C THR A 219 -13.11 12.84 -5.67
N PRO A 220 -13.51 13.93 -4.97
CA PRO A 220 -12.99 14.23 -3.65
C PRO A 220 -13.56 13.24 -2.62
N MET A 221 -12.71 12.79 -1.69
CA MET A 221 -13.07 11.88 -0.62
C MET A 221 -12.46 12.30 0.72
N ILE A 222 -13.22 12.13 1.79
CA ILE A 222 -12.69 12.06 3.16
C ILE A 222 -12.78 10.60 3.56
N VAL A 223 -11.63 9.99 3.82
CA VAL A 223 -11.55 8.55 4.04
C VAL A 223 -11.27 8.21 5.51
N PRO A 224 -11.71 7.04 5.99
CA PRO A 224 -11.37 6.58 7.34
C PRO A 224 -9.87 6.47 7.54
N SER A 225 -9.36 7.02 8.65
CA SER A 225 -7.97 6.81 9.09
C SER A 225 -7.84 5.65 10.08
N LEU A 226 -8.92 5.22 10.72
CA LEU A 226 -8.99 4.01 11.54
C LEU A 226 -9.49 2.87 10.68
N VAL A 227 -8.62 1.89 10.39
CA VAL A 227 -8.82 0.91 9.33
C VAL A 227 -8.56 -0.49 9.86
N ARG A 228 -9.32 -1.47 9.38
CA ARG A 228 -9.14 -2.90 9.70
C ARG A 228 -7.82 -3.44 9.13
N ARG A 229 -7.46 -4.65 9.53
CA ARG A 229 -6.22 -5.31 9.09
C ARG A 229 -6.19 -5.64 7.58
N GLU A 230 -7.30 -6.09 7.01
CA GLU A 230 -7.38 -6.60 5.64
C GLU A 230 -6.97 -5.57 4.57
N PRO A 231 -7.43 -4.30 4.62
CA PRO A 231 -6.94 -3.27 3.70
C PRO A 231 -5.42 -3.06 3.73
N PHE A 232 -4.79 -3.17 4.89
CA PHE A 232 -3.33 -3.05 5.00
C PHE A 232 -2.58 -4.23 4.38
N ILE A 233 -3.15 -5.43 4.45
CA ILE A 233 -2.61 -6.61 3.73
C ILE A 233 -2.77 -6.39 2.22
N GLY A 234 -3.95 -5.94 1.78
CA GLY A 234 -4.24 -5.71 0.36
C GLY A 234 -3.39 -4.63 -0.30
N THR A 235 -2.91 -3.66 0.47
CA THR A 235 -2.03 -2.57 0.01
C THR A 235 -0.54 -2.82 0.31
N GLY A 236 -0.17 -3.98 0.87
CA GLY A 236 1.21 -4.39 1.10
C GLY A 236 1.90 -3.76 2.33
N TYR A 237 1.17 -3.03 3.18
CA TYR A 237 1.74 -2.52 4.43
C TYR A 237 1.93 -3.62 5.48
N LEU A 238 1.06 -4.61 5.49
CA LEU A 238 1.18 -5.76 6.38
C LEU A 238 1.53 -7.02 5.58
N PRO A 239 2.41 -7.87 6.13
CA PRO A 239 3.02 -7.82 7.46
C PRO A 239 4.30 -6.97 7.57
N GLN A 240 4.84 -6.44 6.47
CA GLN A 240 6.20 -5.90 6.37
C GLN A 240 6.45 -4.66 7.25
N SER A 241 5.47 -3.77 7.38
CA SER A 241 5.59 -2.47 8.04
C SER A 241 4.75 -2.36 9.32
N GLU A 242 4.42 -3.47 9.98
CA GLU A 242 3.56 -3.45 11.18
C GLU A 242 4.15 -2.61 12.32
N GLU A 243 5.48 -2.53 12.43
CA GLU A 243 6.15 -1.73 13.46
C GLU A 243 5.98 -0.22 13.28
N ASP A 244 5.71 0.25 12.06
CA ASP A 244 5.46 1.66 11.74
C ASP A 244 4.00 2.08 11.95
N LEU A 245 3.10 1.13 12.18
CA LEU A 245 1.68 1.40 12.37
C LEU A 245 1.31 1.56 13.85
N TYR A 246 0.43 2.51 14.16
CA TYR A 246 -0.28 2.55 15.43
C TYR A 246 -1.42 1.54 15.41
N LYS A 247 -1.40 0.59 16.35
CA LYS A 247 -2.43 -0.43 16.53
C LYS A 247 -3.31 -0.10 17.74
N THR A 248 -4.62 -0.28 17.58
CA THR A 248 -5.58 -0.11 18.67
C THR A 248 -5.85 -1.44 19.41
N GLN A 249 -6.55 -1.37 20.55
CA GLN A 249 -6.87 -2.55 21.36
C GLN A 249 -7.85 -3.50 20.69
N ASP A 250 -8.62 -3.04 19.70
CA ASP A 250 -9.61 -3.80 18.93
C ASP A 250 -9.10 -4.26 17.55
N ASP A 251 -7.78 -4.42 17.43
CA ASP A 251 -7.09 -4.89 16.21
C ASP A 251 -7.31 -4.02 14.95
N SER A 252 -7.68 -2.75 15.13
CA SER A 252 -7.65 -1.75 14.08
C SER A 252 -6.32 -1.01 14.06
N TYR A 253 -6.02 -0.33 12.95
CA TYR A 253 -4.78 0.42 12.78
C TYR A 253 -5.07 1.85 12.36
N LEU A 254 -4.26 2.81 12.83
CA LEU A 254 -4.26 4.17 12.31
C LEU A 254 -3.41 4.24 11.05
N SER A 255 -4.04 4.68 9.96
CA SER A 255 -3.38 4.71 8.65
C SER A 255 -2.37 5.87 8.54
N GLY A 256 -1.21 5.58 7.97
CA GLY A 256 -0.18 6.58 7.62
C GLY A 256 -0.39 7.25 6.26
N THR A 257 -1.51 6.93 5.58
CA THR A 257 -1.84 7.42 4.23
C THR A 257 -3.32 7.21 3.91
N ALA A 258 -3.91 8.08 3.10
CA ALA A 258 -5.27 7.88 2.58
C ALA A 258 -5.38 6.71 1.60
N GLU A 259 -4.26 6.29 1.02
CA GLU A 259 -4.16 5.20 0.05
C GLU A 259 -4.86 3.94 0.52
N VAL A 260 -4.54 3.45 1.73
CA VAL A 260 -5.07 2.19 2.27
C VAL A 260 -6.60 2.15 2.22
N SER A 261 -7.25 3.22 2.68
CA SER A 261 -8.71 3.31 2.70
C SER A 261 -9.30 3.53 1.32
N THR A 262 -8.66 4.36 0.49
CA THR A 262 -9.12 4.64 -0.87
C THR A 262 -9.04 3.40 -1.75
N MET A 263 -7.96 2.64 -1.65
CA MET A 263 -7.78 1.39 -2.37
C MET A 263 -8.79 0.33 -1.94
N ALA A 264 -9.08 0.25 -0.64
CA ALA A 264 -10.05 -0.68 -0.08
C ALA A 264 -11.52 -0.29 -0.36
N TYR A 265 -11.77 0.89 -0.96
CA TYR A 265 -13.13 1.36 -1.25
C TYR A 265 -13.91 0.37 -2.11
N TYR A 266 -13.24 -0.24 -3.09
CA TYR A 266 -13.82 -1.29 -3.94
C TYR A 266 -13.36 -2.72 -3.56
N MET A 267 -12.91 -2.92 -2.34
CA MET A 267 -12.45 -4.25 -1.90
C MET A 267 -13.56 -5.29 -2.04
N ASN A 268 -13.25 -6.41 -2.71
CA ASN A 268 -14.20 -7.50 -3.04
C ASN A 268 -15.31 -7.12 -4.03
N GLU A 269 -15.16 -6.04 -4.78
CA GLU A 269 -16.08 -5.63 -5.83
C GLU A 269 -15.45 -5.80 -7.22
N ILE A 270 -16.29 -6.00 -8.22
CA ILE A 270 -15.89 -6.04 -9.64
C ILE A 270 -16.28 -4.71 -10.27
N ILE A 271 -15.28 -3.98 -10.76
CA ILE A 271 -15.47 -2.72 -11.47
C ILE A 271 -15.65 -3.01 -12.96
N GLU A 272 -16.74 -2.49 -13.54
CA GLU A 272 -16.96 -2.60 -14.98
C GLU A 272 -15.94 -1.76 -15.75
N LYS A 273 -15.43 -2.32 -16.87
CA LYS A 273 -14.41 -1.66 -17.71
C LYS A 273 -14.86 -0.25 -18.17
N LYS A 274 -16.15 -0.05 -18.45
CA LYS A 274 -16.71 1.23 -18.89
C LYS A 274 -16.62 2.35 -17.83
N ASP A 275 -16.45 1.99 -16.56
CA ASP A 275 -16.37 2.91 -15.43
C ASP A 275 -14.91 3.32 -15.12
N LEU A 276 -13.92 2.76 -15.83
CA LEU A 276 -12.50 3.06 -15.69
C LEU A 276 -12.05 4.13 -16.70
N PRO A 277 -11.07 4.98 -16.37
CA PRO A 277 -10.39 5.08 -15.09
C PRO A 277 -11.20 5.82 -14.03
N ILE A 278 -11.13 5.39 -12.76
CA ILE A 278 -11.73 6.08 -11.63
C ILE A 278 -10.63 6.84 -10.90
N LYS A 279 -10.82 8.15 -10.71
CA LYS A 279 -9.83 9.04 -10.08
C LYS A 279 -10.35 9.55 -8.75
N PHE A 280 -9.60 9.33 -7.69
CA PHE A 280 -9.89 9.80 -6.34
C PHE A 280 -8.87 10.82 -5.87
N PHE A 281 -9.36 11.83 -5.18
CA PHE A 281 -8.59 12.79 -4.44
C PHE A 281 -9.00 12.71 -2.97
N SER A 282 -8.20 12.01 -2.17
CA SER A 282 -8.57 11.58 -0.83
C SER A 282 -7.83 12.35 0.24
N PHE A 283 -8.58 12.87 1.22
CA PHE A 283 -8.05 13.50 2.41
C PHE A 283 -8.07 12.54 3.59
N SER A 284 -6.99 12.50 4.36
CA SER A 284 -6.97 11.88 5.69
C SER A 284 -5.97 12.52 6.65
N PRO A 285 -6.23 12.52 7.97
CA PRO A 285 -5.16 12.52 8.95
C PRO A 285 -4.33 11.24 8.78
N CYS A 286 -3.02 11.38 8.96
CA CYS A 286 -2.05 10.31 8.77
C CYS A 286 -1.23 10.13 10.03
N PHE A 287 -0.94 8.87 10.40
CA PHE A 287 -0.26 8.50 11.64
C PHE A 287 0.89 7.53 11.34
N ARG A 288 2.11 7.91 11.72
CA ARG A 288 3.30 7.08 11.55
C ARG A 288 4.09 6.99 12.84
N ARG A 289 4.50 5.81 13.26
CA ARG A 289 5.35 5.63 14.44
C ARG A 289 6.77 6.07 14.20
N GLU A 290 7.22 6.10 12.94
CA GLU A 290 8.59 6.47 12.56
C GLU A 290 9.64 5.58 13.26
N ALA A 291 9.37 4.27 13.38
CA ALA A 291 10.14 3.34 14.18
C ALA A 291 11.62 3.25 13.78
N GLY A 292 11.92 3.31 12.48
CA GLY A 292 13.29 3.21 11.94
C GLY A 292 14.07 4.53 11.89
N SER A 293 13.47 5.67 12.29
CA SER A 293 14.03 7.00 12.01
C SER A 293 14.79 7.64 13.21
N HIS A 294 15.50 6.84 14.02
CA HIS A 294 16.23 7.35 15.18
C HIS A 294 17.28 8.41 14.78
N GLY A 295 17.09 9.64 15.29
CA GLY A 295 18.02 10.76 15.08
C GLY A 295 17.85 11.52 13.77
N LYS A 296 17.11 11.02 12.79
CA LYS A 296 16.81 11.75 11.55
C LYS A 296 15.70 12.77 11.80
N ASP A 297 15.92 14.02 11.35
CA ASP A 297 14.93 15.10 11.40
C ASP A 297 14.20 15.25 12.75
N ALA A 298 14.94 15.15 13.84
CA ALA A 298 14.39 15.14 15.20
C ALA A 298 13.77 16.47 15.64
N LYS A 299 13.99 17.56 14.86
CA LYS A 299 13.50 18.91 15.19
C LYS A 299 12.56 19.43 14.12
N GLY A 300 11.56 20.20 14.57
CA GLY A 300 10.60 20.88 13.69
C GLY A 300 9.43 19.99 13.28
N ILE A 301 8.83 20.29 12.12
CA ILE A 301 7.62 19.63 11.61
C ILE A 301 7.89 18.79 10.34
N PHE A 302 9.15 18.52 10.06
CA PHE A 302 9.53 17.77 8.85
C PHE A 302 9.16 16.28 8.97
N ARG A 303 9.41 15.68 10.14
CA ARG A 303 9.09 14.28 10.42
C ARG A 303 8.35 14.17 11.77
N ILE A 304 7.06 13.95 11.69
CA ILE A 304 6.12 14.00 12.81
C ILE A 304 5.23 12.76 12.81
N HIS A 305 4.61 12.46 13.96
CA HIS A 305 3.78 11.27 14.14
C HIS A 305 2.36 11.42 13.60
N GLU A 306 1.85 12.66 13.51
CA GLU A 306 0.51 12.98 13.03
C GLU A 306 0.58 14.17 12.08
N PHE A 307 0.02 14.01 10.88
CA PHE A 307 -0.05 15.04 9.85
C PHE A 307 -1.30 14.84 8.99
N VAL A 308 -1.57 15.75 8.08
CA VAL A 308 -2.69 15.64 7.12
C VAL A 308 -2.14 15.53 5.71
N LYS A 309 -2.82 14.77 4.86
CA LYS A 309 -2.38 14.54 3.49
C LYS A 309 -3.58 14.47 2.54
N TYR A 310 -3.38 15.00 1.34
CA TYR A 310 -4.17 14.66 0.17
C TYR A 310 -3.45 13.60 -0.66
N GLU A 311 -4.20 12.64 -1.17
CA GLU A 311 -3.70 11.50 -1.94
C GLU A 311 -4.43 11.40 -3.26
N GLN A 312 -3.70 11.28 -4.37
CA GLN A 312 -4.25 10.95 -5.67
C GLN A 312 -4.22 9.44 -5.85
N VAL A 313 -5.37 8.84 -6.14
CA VAL A 313 -5.47 7.39 -6.42
C VAL A 313 -6.25 7.21 -7.71
N ILE A 314 -5.71 6.45 -8.65
CA ILE A 314 -6.40 6.13 -9.90
C ILE A 314 -6.51 4.62 -10.06
N LEU A 315 -7.73 4.14 -10.25
CA LEU A 315 -8.03 2.77 -10.65
C LEU A 315 -8.18 2.74 -12.17
N CYS A 316 -7.42 1.91 -12.85
CA CYS A 316 -7.44 1.81 -14.31
C CYS A 316 -7.45 0.36 -14.80
N GLU A 317 -7.62 0.18 -16.11
CA GLU A 317 -7.42 -1.13 -16.71
C GLU A 317 -5.99 -1.62 -16.49
N ALA A 318 -5.86 -2.94 -16.33
CA ALA A 318 -4.56 -3.63 -16.22
C ALA A 318 -3.79 -3.63 -17.54
N ILE A 319 -3.54 -2.44 -18.10
CA ILE A 319 -2.78 -2.20 -19.33
C ILE A 319 -1.56 -1.37 -18.98
N HIS A 320 -0.36 -1.87 -19.27
CA HIS A 320 0.91 -1.24 -18.87
C HIS A 320 1.02 0.20 -19.38
N GLU A 321 0.75 0.41 -20.65
CA GLU A 321 0.82 1.73 -21.30
C GLU A 321 -0.15 2.74 -20.67
N GLU A 322 -1.36 2.27 -20.32
CA GLU A 322 -2.36 3.11 -19.67
C GLU A 322 -1.93 3.47 -18.24
N SER A 323 -1.39 2.50 -17.51
CA SER A 323 -0.85 2.71 -16.17
C SER A 323 0.30 3.73 -16.18
N VAL A 324 1.25 3.59 -17.11
CA VAL A 324 2.38 4.53 -17.26
C VAL A 324 1.86 5.94 -17.60
N ARG A 325 0.90 6.04 -18.52
CA ARG A 325 0.28 7.33 -18.90
C ARG A 325 -0.39 8.01 -17.70
N LEU A 326 -1.17 7.26 -16.92
CA LEU A 326 -1.86 7.80 -15.74
C LEU A 326 -0.89 8.14 -14.60
N HIS A 327 0.21 7.41 -14.47
CA HIS A 327 1.29 7.76 -13.55
C HIS A 327 1.93 9.10 -13.90
N GLU A 328 2.22 9.34 -15.17
CA GLU A 328 2.74 10.63 -15.60
C GLU A 328 1.72 11.75 -15.41
N GLU A 329 0.41 11.47 -15.59
CA GLU A 329 -0.65 12.43 -15.31
C GLU A 329 -0.66 12.87 -13.82
N ILE A 330 -0.57 11.92 -12.88
CA ILE A 330 -0.48 12.21 -11.43
C ILE A 330 0.78 13.03 -11.12
N THR A 331 1.91 12.62 -11.69
CA THR A 331 3.19 13.31 -11.50
C THR A 331 3.10 14.74 -12.01
N SER A 332 2.60 14.94 -13.23
CA SER A 332 2.42 16.27 -13.84
C SER A 332 1.47 17.16 -13.06
N SER A 333 0.40 16.60 -12.49
CA SER A 333 -0.51 17.36 -11.61
C SER A 333 0.21 17.87 -10.37
N THR A 334 1.08 17.08 -9.77
CA THR A 334 1.91 17.48 -8.62
C THR A 334 2.95 18.52 -9.03
N GLU A 335 3.62 18.35 -10.17
CA GLU A 335 4.57 19.33 -10.71
C GLU A 335 3.89 20.69 -10.95
N THR A 336 2.67 20.69 -11.49
CA THR A 336 1.89 21.91 -11.67
C THR A 336 1.62 22.64 -10.36
N LEU A 337 1.26 21.92 -9.28
CA LEU A 337 1.11 22.52 -7.96
C LEU A 337 2.39 23.20 -7.46
N MET A 338 3.53 22.53 -7.62
CA MET A 338 4.83 23.09 -7.23
C MET A 338 5.18 24.34 -8.04
N GLN A 339 4.88 24.34 -9.34
CA GLN A 339 5.10 25.47 -10.23
C GLN A 339 4.19 26.65 -9.89
N GLU A 340 2.90 26.43 -9.63
CA GLU A 340 1.95 27.45 -9.20
C GLU A 340 2.36 28.09 -7.86
N LEU A 341 2.99 27.33 -6.97
CA LEU A 341 3.57 27.81 -5.71
C LEU A 341 4.96 28.44 -5.91
N ASN A 342 5.50 28.43 -7.13
CA ASN A 342 6.86 28.89 -7.47
C ASN A 342 7.94 28.21 -6.63
N LEU A 343 7.81 26.90 -6.38
CA LEU A 343 8.75 26.11 -5.59
C LEU A 343 9.63 25.28 -6.54
N PRO A 344 10.95 25.45 -6.54
CA PRO A 344 11.84 24.63 -7.34
C PRO A 344 11.88 23.21 -6.83
N TYR A 345 11.84 22.23 -7.75
CA TYR A 345 11.82 20.81 -7.44
C TYR A 345 12.67 19.99 -8.42
N ARG A 346 12.90 18.76 -8.05
CA ARG A 346 13.42 17.70 -8.92
C ARG A 346 12.47 16.49 -8.90
N VAL A 347 12.33 15.84 -10.04
CA VAL A 347 11.64 14.56 -10.16
C VAL A 347 12.70 13.47 -10.19
N VAL A 348 12.52 12.46 -9.33
CA VAL A 348 13.42 11.32 -9.22
C VAL A 348 12.67 10.02 -9.49
N VAL A 349 13.34 9.06 -10.11
CA VAL A 349 12.87 7.68 -10.20
C VAL A 349 13.55 6.89 -9.09
N ASN A 350 12.72 6.28 -8.23
CA ASN A 350 13.22 5.46 -7.14
C ASN A 350 13.92 4.21 -7.69
N CYS A 351 15.02 3.83 -7.08
CA CYS A 351 15.71 2.58 -7.39
C CYS A 351 14.98 1.39 -6.73
N GLY A 352 15.35 0.18 -7.12
CA GLY A 352 14.69 -1.03 -6.66
C GLY A 352 14.66 -1.20 -5.14
N GLY A 353 15.72 -0.81 -4.43
CA GLY A 353 15.79 -0.90 -2.98
C GLY A 353 15.07 0.21 -2.20
N ASP A 354 14.56 1.23 -2.91
CA ASP A 354 13.76 2.34 -2.35
C ASP A 354 12.26 2.28 -2.81
N LEU A 355 11.86 1.16 -3.41
CA LEU A 355 10.50 0.91 -3.89
C LEU A 355 9.67 0.12 -2.88
#